data_2e80881411e79228538083c311c58464
#
_entry.id   2e80881411e79228538083c311c58464
#
_cell.length_a   1.000
_cell.length_b   1.000
_cell.length_c   1.000
_cell.angle_alpha   90.00
_cell.angle_beta   90.00
_cell.angle_gamma   90.00
#
_symmetry.space_group_name_H-M   'P 1'
#
loop_
_entity.id
_entity.type
_entity.pdbx_description
1 polymer ?
#
loop_
_entity_poly.entity_id
_entity_poly.type
_entity_poly.pdbx_seq_one_letter_code
_entity_poly.pdbx_strand_id
1 'polypeptide(L)'
;MRTDPRAAIAAADTALGIEFGSTRIKAVLIGPDHEVLATGGHGWENYLEGGLWSYRLDEVVAGLQSAYASLVADVRERYDVTPTSYGSIGISGMMHGYLAFDADDNLLAPFRTWRNTNTGRAADELTHLFGFNIPLRWSIAHLHQAVLDSEEHAPRVARLTTLAGWVHHQLTGRHVLGIGDASGMFPIDSTTGTYVESYLDQYEALVENRVPWRLRDVLPTVLSAGEDAGALTPEGAALIDPTGILQIGRAHV
;
A
#
# COMPACT_ATOMS: atom_id res chain seq x y z
N MET A 1 33.95 1.34 13.01
CA MET A 1 33.80 0.06 13.73
C MET A 1 32.41 -0.42 13.35
N ARG A 2 32.24 -1.60 12.78
CA ARG A 2 30.89 -2.09 12.43
C ARG A 2 30.12 -2.34 13.72
N THR A 3 28.84 -1.96 13.73
CA THR A 3 27.93 -2.19 14.84
C THR A 3 27.70 -3.69 14.99
N ASP A 4 27.70 -4.21 16.23
CA ASP A 4 27.35 -5.62 16.46
C ASP A 4 25.87 -5.84 16.10
N PRO A 5 25.55 -6.71 15.12
CA PRO A 5 24.19 -6.96 14.71
C PRO A 5 23.25 -7.39 15.83
N ARG A 6 23.75 -8.21 16.76
CA ARG A 6 22.99 -8.67 17.92
C ARG A 6 22.59 -7.52 18.84
N ALA A 7 23.53 -6.59 19.09
CA ALA A 7 23.28 -5.40 19.90
C ALA A 7 22.29 -4.45 19.20
N ALA A 8 22.44 -4.25 17.88
CA ALA A 8 21.53 -3.42 17.08
C ALA A 8 20.10 -3.96 17.12
N ILE A 9 19.92 -5.27 16.93
CA ILE A 9 18.59 -5.92 16.99
C ILE A 9 17.98 -5.76 18.38
N ALA A 10 18.74 -6.03 19.44
CA ALA A 10 18.27 -5.90 20.82
C ALA A 10 17.89 -4.47 21.21
N ALA A 11 18.56 -3.47 20.62
CA ALA A 11 18.30 -2.05 20.82
C ALA A 11 17.19 -1.49 19.91
N ALA A 12 16.62 -2.30 19.03
CA ALA A 12 15.70 -1.87 17.94
C ALA A 12 16.32 -0.81 17.00
N ASP A 13 17.65 -0.77 16.89
CA ASP A 13 18.39 0.09 15.96
C ASP A 13 18.47 -0.58 14.58
N THR A 14 17.31 -0.92 14.04
CA THR A 14 17.12 -1.66 12.78
C THR A 14 15.91 -1.16 12.05
N ALA A 15 15.89 -1.33 10.72
CA ALA A 15 14.74 -1.06 9.87
C ALA A 15 14.19 -2.38 9.28
N LEU A 16 12.87 -2.56 9.34
CA LEU A 16 12.16 -3.66 8.70
C LEU A 16 11.54 -3.17 7.39
N GLY A 17 11.97 -3.71 6.26
CA GLY A 17 11.34 -3.48 4.94
C GLY A 17 10.45 -4.66 4.56
N ILE A 18 9.23 -4.40 4.09
CA ILE A 18 8.31 -5.42 3.59
C ILE A 18 7.87 -5.04 2.17
N GLU A 19 8.09 -5.93 1.21
CA GLU A 19 7.73 -5.75 -0.20
C GLU A 19 6.65 -6.76 -0.61
N PHE A 20 5.52 -6.26 -1.12
CA PHE A 20 4.47 -7.06 -1.73
C PHE A 20 4.66 -7.10 -3.24
N GLY A 21 5.58 -7.95 -3.70
CA GLY A 21 5.83 -8.17 -5.14
C GLY A 21 4.79 -9.08 -5.78
N SER A 22 4.77 -9.15 -7.12
CA SER A 22 3.73 -9.87 -7.88
C SER A 22 3.74 -11.40 -7.71
N THR A 23 4.85 -11.98 -7.27
CA THR A 23 5.02 -13.44 -7.09
C THR A 23 5.55 -13.80 -5.72
N ARG A 24 5.98 -12.82 -4.94
CA ARG A 24 6.61 -13.05 -3.65
C ARG A 24 6.44 -11.83 -2.73
N ILE A 25 6.08 -12.08 -1.49
CA ILE A 25 6.19 -11.13 -0.39
C ILE A 25 7.56 -11.35 0.25
N LYS A 26 8.31 -10.28 0.47
CA LYS A 26 9.66 -10.32 1.06
C LYS A 26 9.70 -9.45 2.30
N ALA A 27 10.43 -9.91 3.31
CA ALA A 27 10.79 -9.12 4.48
C ALA A 27 12.32 -9.05 4.58
N VAL A 28 12.84 -7.87 4.89
CA VAL A 28 14.30 -7.63 5.01
C VAL A 28 14.55 -6.83 6.28
N LEU A 29 15.47 -7.29 7.10
CA LEU A 29 15.98 -6.56 8.26
C LEU A 29 17.29 -5.88 7.89
N ILE A 30 17.36 -4.57 8.08
CA ILE A 30 18.53 -3.73 7.78
C ILE A 30 19.10 -3.17 9.07
N GLY A 31 20.41 -3.30 9.24
CA GLY A 31 21.15 -2.74 10.38
C GLY A 31 21.51 -1.25 10.18
N PRO A 32 22.08 -0.61 11.22
CA PRO A 32 22.44 0.80 11.20
C PRO A 32 23.50 1.17 10.16
N ASP A 33 24.34 0.23 9.75
CA ASP A 33 25.33 0.40 8.70
C ASP A 33 24.74 0.10 7.27
N HIS A 34 23.40 -0.01 7.14
CA HIS A 34 22.65 -0.34 5.94
C HIS A 34 22.93 -1.75 5.38
N GLU A 35 23.51 -2.63 6.16
CA GLU A 35 23.71 -4.03 5.80
C GLU A 35 22.43 -4.85 5.99
N VAL A 36 22.22 -5.84 5.15
CA VAL A 36 21.15 -6.81 5.31
C VAL A 36 21.52 -7.81 6.41
N LEU A 37 20.78 -7.78 7.52
CA LEU A 37 20.98 -8.68 8.65
C LEU A 37 20.25 -10.01 8.44
N ALA A 38 18.99 -9.96 8.00
CA ALA A 38 18.17 -11.14 7.79
C ALA A 38 17.14 -10.92 6.69
N THR A 39 16.62 -12.03 6.16
CA THR A 39 15.56 -11.99 5.14
C THR A 39 14.49 -13.03 5.42
N GLY A 40 13.28 -12.75 4.97
CA GLY A 40 12.17 -13.69 4.96
C GLY A 40 11.37 -13.58 3.68
N GLY A 41 10.53 -14.55 3.40
CA GLY A 41 9.71 -14.48 2.21
C GLY A 41 8.59 -15.50 2.17
N HIS A 42 7.57 -15.16 1.36
CA HIS A 42 6.41 -16.00 1.09
C HIS A 42 6.07 -15.94 -0.40
N GLY A 43 5.93 -17.10 -1.04
CA GLY A 43 5.48 -17.18 -2.43
C GLY A 43 3.95 -17.09 -2.51
N TRP A 44 3.42 -16.33 -3.45
CA TRP A 44 1.99 -16.22 -3.69
C TRP A 44 1.68 -16.01 -5.17
N GLU A 45 0.42 -16.15 -5.55
CA GLU A 45 -0.01 -16.05 -6.94
C GLU A 45 -1.24 -15.14 -7.05
N ASN A 46 -1.41 -14.51 -8.23
CA ASN A 46 -2.64 -13.82 -8.56
C ASN A 46 -3.65 -14.77 -9.22
N TYR A 47 -4.92 -14.41 -9.11
CA TYR A 47 -6.04 -15.17 -9.67
C TYR A 47 -6.68 -14.42 -10.82
N LEU A 48 -7.15 -15.17 -11.83
CA LEU A 48 -8.05 -14.66 -12.84
C LEU A 48 -9.47 -15.08 -12.48
N GLU A 49 -10.25 -14.16 -11.95
CA GLU A 49 -11.63 -14.41 -11.52
C GLU A 49 -12.57 -13.40 -12.20
N GLY A 50 -13.63 -13.90 -12.85
CA GLY A 50 -14.56 -13.03 -13.60
C GLY A 50 -13.91 -12.20 -14.71
N GLY A 51 -12.76 -12.64 -15.25
CA GLY A 51 -11.99 -11.88 -16.24
C GLY A 51 -11.07 -10.80 -15.65
N LEU A 52 -10.95 -10.71 -14.34
CA LEU A 52 -10.10 -9.76 -13.63
C LEU A 52 -8.97 -10.47 -12.90
N TRP A 53 -7.75 -9.94 -13.03
CA TRP A 53 -6.61 -10.37 -12.24
C TRP A 53 -6.67 -9.74 -10.85
N SER A 54 -6.66 -10.57 -9.82
CA SER A 54 -6.84 -10.18 -8.42
C SER A 54 -5.89 -10.90 -7.48
N TYR A 55 -5.75 -10.37 -6.26
CA TYR A 55 -5.25 -11.04 -5.06
C TYR A 55 -6.30 -10.90 -3.96
N ARG A 56 -6.36 -11.86 -3.06
CA ARG A 56 -7.26 -11.80 -1.90
C ARG A 56 -6.55 -11.12 -0.73
N LEU A 57 -7.26 -10.26 -0.01
CA LEU A 57 -6.66 -9.51 1.12
C LEU A 57 -6.31 -10.40 2.32
N ASP A 58 -7.03 -11.50 2.53
CA ASP A 58 -6.67 -12.50 3.54
C ASP A 58 -5.35 -13.19 3.21
N GLU A 59 -5.06 -13.43 1.93
CA GLU A 59 -3.76 -13.97 1.48
C GLU A 59 -2.64 -12.93 1.59
N VAL A 60 -2.93 -11.64 1.44
CA VAL A 60 -1.96 -10.57 1.73
C VAL A 60 -1.53 -10.64 3.19
N VAL A 61 -2.50 -10.77 4.11
CA VAL A 61 -2.22 -10.88 5.56
C VAL A 61 -1.46 -12.17 5.87
N ALA A 62 -1.92 -13.31 5.36
CA ALA A 62 -1.25 -14.59 5.60
C ALA A 62 0.19 -14.59 5.06
N GLY A 63 0.40 -14.00 3.88
CA GLY A 63 1.72 -13.87 3.28
C GLY A 63 2.64 -12.92 4.03
N LEU A 64 2.10 -11.80 4.55
CA LEU A 64 2.82 -10.88 5.45
C LEU A 64 3.33 -11.63 6.69
N GLN A 65 2.44 -12.32 7.38
CA GLN A 65 2.77 -13.10 8.59
C GLN A 65 3.81 -14.18 8.31
N SER A 66 3.66 -14.90 7.21
CA SER A 66 4.62 -15.94 6.80
C SER A 66 6.00 -15.37 6.46
N ALA A 67 6.07 -14.27 5.72
CA ALA A 67 7.33 -13.62 5.38
C ALA A 67 8.02 -13.05 6.64
N TYR A 68 7.26 -12.47 7.56
CA TYR A 68 7.76 -11.98 8.83
C TYR A 68 8.28 -13.12 9.72
N ALA A 69 7.51 -14.20 9.90
CA ALA A 69 7.93 -15.36 10.67
C ALA A 69 9.22 -15.99 10.11
N SER A 70 9.34 -16.06 8.78
CA SER A 70 10.55 -16.51 8.10
C SER A 70 11.76 -15.61 8.39
N LEU A 71 11.57 -14.29 8.39
CA LEU A 71 12.62 -13.33 8.76
C LEU A 71 13.04 -13.51 10.23
N VAL A 72 12.10 -13.65 11.18
CA VAL A 72 12.39 -13.88 12.60
C VAL A 72 13.17 -15.18 12.79
N ALA A 73 12.85 -16.23 12.04
CA ALA A 73 13.59 -17.48 12.08
C ALA A 73 15.05 -17.30 11.60
N ASP A 74 15.27 -16.57 10.50
CA ASP A 74 16.62 -16.26 9.97
C ASP A 74 17.43 -15.41 10.97
N VAL A 75 16.78 -14.44 11.67
CA VAL A 75 17.43 -13.67 12.75
C VAL A 75 17.88 -14.59 13.90
N ARG A 76 17.00 -15.48 14.34
CA ARG A 76 17.32 -16.42 15.43
C ARG A 76 18.47 -17.35 15.07
N GLU A 77 18.45 -17.88 13.85
CA GLU A 77 19.50 -18.78 13.37
C GLU A 77 20.87 -18.10 13.30
N ARG A 78 20.92 -16.85 12.81
CA ARG A 78 22.19 -16.12 12.63
C ARG A 78 22.73 -15.48 13.89
N TYR A 79 21.85 -14.96 14.74
CA TYR A 79 22.24 -14.07 15.84
C TYR A 79 21.83 -14.56 17.23
N ASP A 80 21.07 -15.67 17.33
CA ASP A 80 20.55 -16.19 18.60
C ASP A 80 19.82 -15.12 19.44
N VAL A 81 19.01 -14.26 18.73
CA VAL A 81 18.19 -13.21 19.32
C VAL A 81 16.83 -13.16 18.60
N THR A 82 15.79 -12.73 19.30
CA THR A 82 14.48 -12.51 18.72
C THR A 82 14.22 -11.01 18.66
N PRO A 83 13.95 -10.43 17.47
CA PRO A 83 13.56 -9.04 17.39
C PRO A 83 12.18 -8.86 18.01
N THR A 84 12.04 -7.87 18.88
CA THR A 84 10.77 -7.55 19.56
C THR A 84 10.23 -6.17 19.17
N SER A 85 11.06 -5.35 18.52
CA SER A 85 10.71 -4.02 18.03
C SER A 85 11.73 -3.58 16.98
N TYR A 86 11.37 -2.53 16.23
CA TYR A 86 12.18 -1.94 15.15
C TYR A 86 12.22 -0.43 15.30
N GLY A 87 13.26 0.22 14.81
CA GLY A 87 13.36 1.68 14.74
C GLY A 87 12.43 2.27 13.68
N SER A 88 12.26 1.54 12.56
CA SER A 88 11.32 1.91 11.50
C SER A 88 10.81 0.67 10.76
N ILE A 89 9.63 0.83 10.12
CA ILE A 89 9.06 -0.19 9.23
C ILE A 89 8.72 0.51 7.92
N GLY A 90 9.18 -0.04 6.80
CA GLY A 90 8.85 0.44 5.45
C GLY A 90 8.01 -0.57 4.69
N ILE A 91 6.91 -0.10 4.07
CA ILE A 91 6.05 -0.91 3.25
C ILE A 91 6.19 -0.50 1.79
N SER A 92 6.36 -1.48 0.92
CA SER A 92 6.39 -1.33 -0.53
C SER A 92 5.48 -2.37 -1.16
N GLY A 93 4.87 -2.06 -2.28
CA GLY A 93 3.98 -2.99 -2.96
C GLY A 93 3.96 -2.77 -4.46
N MET A 94 3.25 -3.65 -5.15
CA MET A 94 2.93 -3.44 -6.55
C MET A 94 2.21 -2.11 -6.71
N MET A 95 2.85 -1.17 -7.42
CA MET A 95 2.22 0.11 -7.75
C MET A 95 1.01 -0.13 -8.65
N HIS A 96 0.11 0.85 -8.65
CA HIS A 96 -1.15 0.84 -9.39
C HIS A 96 -2.18 -0.16 -8.84
N GLY A 97 -3.33 -0.19 -9.49
CA GLY A 97 -4.42 -1.05 -9.13
C GLY A 97 -5.56 -0.30 -8.44
N TYR A 98 -6.59 -1.03 -8.10
CA TYR A 98 -7.83 -0.48 -7.58
C TYR A 98 -8.28 -1.26 -6.35
N LEU A 99 -8.14 -0.63 -5.20
CA LEU A 99 -8.67 -1.07 -3.92
C LEU A 99 -9.60 0.02 -3.40
N ALA A 100 -10.91 -0.25 -3.45
CA ALA A 100 -11.96 0.68 -3.05
C ALA A 100 -12.72 0.14 -1.85
N PHE A 101 -12.88 0.98 -0.84
CA PHE A 101 -13.52 0.64 0.43
C PHE A 101 -14.68 1.59 0.72
N ASP A 102 -15.69 1.10 1.44
CA ASP A 102 -16.75 1.94 2.02
C ASP A 102 -16.30 2.61 3.33
N ALA A 103 -17.22 3.34 3.97
CA ALA A 103 -16.95 4.06 5.22
C ALA A 103 -16.66 3.12 6.42
N ASP A 104 -17.07 1.86 6.33
CA ASP A 104 -16.89 0.85 7.36
C ASP A 104 -15.67 -0.06 7.08
N ASP A 105 -14.78 0.33 6.14
CA ASP A 105 -13.60 -0.43 5.70
C ASP A 105 -13.91 -1.76 4.99
N ASN A 106 -15.12 -1.96 4.48
CA ASN A 106 -15.41 -3.13 3.67
C ASN A 106 -14.88 -2.94 2.24
N LEU A 107 -14.19 -3.95 1.71
CA LEU A 107 -13.76 -3.98 0.32
C LEU A 107 -14.99 -4.05 -0.59
N LEU A 108 -15.14 -3.06 -1.48
CA LEU A 108 -16.34 -2.88 -2.31
C LEU A 108 -16.34 -3.70 -3.60
N ALA A 109 -15.16 -4.04 -4.11
CA ALA A 109 -14.98 -4.84 -5.31
C ALA A 109 -13.67 -5.65 -5.20
N PRO A 110 -13.51 -6.76 -5.92
CA PRO A 110 -12.24 -7.48 -5.97
C PRO A 110 -11.08 -6.55 -6.32
N PHE A 111 -9.93 -6.77 -5.69
CA PHE A 111 -8.72 -6.00 -6.00
C PHE A 111 -8.38 -6.13 -7.48
N ARG A 112 -8.42 -5.02 -8.23
CA ARG A 112 -8.03 -4.97 -9.65
C ARG A 112 -6.55 -4.61 -9.73
N THR A 113 -5.74 -5.56 -10.12
CA THR A 113 -4.28 -5.38 -10.16
C THR A 113 -3.83 -4.59 -11.38
N TRP A 114 -2.55 -4.22 -11.44
CA TRP A 114 -1.90 -3.58 -12.58
C TRP A 114 -2.00 -4.37 -13.91
N ARG A 115 -2.36 -5.66 -13.85
CA ARG A 115 -2.53 -6.52 -15.03
C ARG A 115 -3.85 -6.28 -15.77
N ASN A 116 -4.80 -5.63 -15.12
CA ASN A 116 -6.10 -5.34 -15.73
C ASN A 116 -5.99 -4.15 -16.67
N THR A 117 -6.50 -4.32 -17.89
CA THR A 117 -6.45 -3.32 -18.96
C THR A 117 -7.85 -2.99 -19.52
N ASN A 118 -8.90 -3.34 -18.77
CA ASN A 118 -10.31 -3.13 -19.15
C ASN A 118 -10.81 -1.70 -18.91
N THR A 119 -9.91 -0.73 -18.81
CA THR A 119 -10.17 0.68 -18.49
C THR A 119 -9.92 1.62 -19.68
N GLY A 120 -9.91 1.10 -20.90
CA GLY A 120 -9.55 1.87 -22.09
C GLY A 120 -10.40 3.11 -22.29
N ARG A 121 -11.74 2.97 -22.19
CA ARG A 121 -12.68 4.09 -22.33
C ARG A 121 -12.45 5.18 -21.28
N ALA A 122 -12.24 4.78 -20.01
CA ALA A 122 -11.97 5.71 -18.92
C ALA A 122 -10.63 6.43 -19.11
N ALA A 123 -9.58 5.69 -19.47
CA ALA A 123 -8.26 6.26 -19.69
C ALA A 123 -8.23 7.27 -20.84
N ASP A 124 -8.93 6.97 -21.95
CA ASP A 124 -9.06 7.87 -23.11
C ASP A 124 -9.82 9.15 -22.74
N GLU A 125 -10.96 9.03 -22.04
CA GLU A 125 -11.77 10.17 -21.60
C GLU A 125 -10.98 11.08 -20.63
N LEU A 126 -10.30 10.50 -19.64
CA LEU A 126 -9.49 11.26 -18.67
C LEU A 126 -8.25 11.87 -19.31
N THR A 127 -7.60 11.17 -20.23
CA THR A 127 -6.47 11.71 -21.00
C THR A 127 -6.87 12.95 -21.79
N HIS A 128 -8.03 12.91 -22.42
CA HIS A 128 -8.57 14.06 -23.14
C HIS A 128 -8.97 15.21 -22.19
N LEU A 129 -9.62 14.88 -21.07
CA LEU A 129 -10.07 15.86 -20.08
C LEU A 129 -8.88 16.66 -19.48
N PHE A 130 -7.83 15.96 -19.09
CA PHE A 130 -6.69 16.58 -18.42
C PHE A 130 -5.62 17.12 -19.39
N GLY A 131 -5.64 16.71 -20.67
CA GLY A 131 -4.52 16.93 -21.59
C GLY A 131 -3.24 16.23 -21.11
N PHE A 132 -3.38 15.18 -20.31
CA PHE A 132 -2.30 14.42 -19.66
C PHE A 132 -2.57 12.92 -19.82
N ASN A 133 -1.55 12.15 -20.22
CA ASN A 133 -1.74 10.72 -20.45
C ASN A 133 -2.08 9.97 -19.17
N ILE A 134 -3.25 9.31 -19.13
CA ILE A 134 -3.71 8.46 -18.03
C ILE A 134 -3.54 7.00 -18.44
N PRO A 135 -2.58 6.26 -17.85
CA PRO A 135 -2.38 4.85 -18.16
C PRO A 135 -3.57 3.98 -17.72
N LEU A 136 -3.85 2.90 -18.45
CA LEU A 136 -4.94 1.96 -18.19
C LEU A 136 -4.95 1.38 -16.77
N ARG A 137 -3.77 1.23 -16.19
CA ARG A 137 -3.57 0.56 -14.89
C ARG A 137 -3.68 1.49 -13.67
N TRP A 138 -3.83 2.80 -13.88
CA TRP A 138 -3.92 3.75 -12.80
C TRP A 138 -5.24 3.61 -12.03
N SER A 139 -5.21 3.89 -10.72
CA SER A 139 -6.38 3.76 -9.86
C SER A 139 -7.55 4.62 -10.34
N ILE A 140 -7.26 5.84 -10.80
CA ILE A 140 -8.30 6.74 -11.34
C ILE A 140 -8.96 6.18 -12.61
N ALA A 141 -8.22 5.48 -13.49
CA ALA A 141 -8.79 4.87 -14.67
C ALA A 141 -9.78 3.75 -14.31
N HIS A 142 -9.45 2.94 -13.29
CA HIS A 142 -10.36 1.91 -12.78
C HIS A 142 -11.58 2.50 -12.07
N LEU A 143 -11.40 3.54 -11.25
CA LEU A 143 -12.52 4.23 -10.60
C LEU A 143 -13.45 4.85 -11.63
N HIS A 144 -12.90 5.56 -12.61
CA HIS A 144 -13.72 6.19 -13.66
C HIS A 144 -14.42 5.15 -14.54
N GLN A 145 -13.77 4.02 -14.84
CA GLN A 145 -14.41 2.94 -15.56
C GLN A 145 -15.61 2.37 -14.79
N ALA A 146 -15.47 2.18 -13.45
CA ALA A 146 -16.57 1.74 -12.61
C ALA A 146 -17.75 2.74 -12.62
N VAL A 147 -17.45 4.05 -12.64
CA VAL A 147 -18.48 5.11 -12.78
C VAL A 147 -19.16 5.06 -14.17
N LEU A 148 -18.38 4.88 -15.24
CA LEU A 148 -18.91 4.78 -16.61
C LEU A 148 -19.82 3.57 -16.82
N ASP A 149 -19.45 2.44 -16.21
CA ASP A 149 -20.19 1.18 -16.31
C ASP A 149 -21.35 1.11 -15.30
N SER A 150 -21.52 2.15 -14.47
CA SER A 150 -22.54 2.22 -13.41
C SER A 150 -22.43 1.03 -12.45
N GLU A 151 -21.21 0.62 -12.09
CA GLU A 151 -20.99 -0.47 -11.15
C GLU A 151 -21.61 -0.09 -9.79
N GLU A 152 -22.33 -1.03 -9.18
CA GLU A 152 -23.12 -0.79 -7.96
C GLU A 152 -22.29 -0.22 -6.79
N HIS A 153 -21.02 -0.55 -6.74
CA HIS A 153 -20.13 -0.09 -5.67
C HIS A 153 -19.63 1.35 -5.88
N ALA A 154 -19.59 1.86 -7.11
CA ALA A 154 -18.98 3.15 -7.41
C ALA A 154 -19.51 4.32 -6.55
N PRO A 155 -20.83 4.47 -6.29
CA PRO A 155 -21.34 5.53 -5.42
C PRO A 155 -20.99 5.36 -3.93
N ARG A 156 -20.55 4.18 -3.51
CA ARG A 156 -20.27 3.84 -2.10
C ARG A 156 -18.80 4.02 -1.71
N VAL A 157 -17.95 4.38 -2.66
CA VAL A 157 -16.51 4.54 -2.39
C VAL A 157 -16.28 5.66 -1.38
N ALA A 158 -15.67 5.32 -0.25
CA ALA A 158 -15.24 6.26 0.79
C ALA A 158 -13.70 6.37 0.85
N ARG A 159 -12.99 5.32 0.45
CA ARG A 159 -11.52 5.31 0.35
C ARG A 159 -11.06 4.56 -0.88
N LEU A 160 -10.04 5.11 -1.55
CA LEU A 160 -9.34 4.51 -2.67
C LEU A 160 -7.85 4.44 -2.32
N THR A 161 -7.22 3.28 -2.51
CA THR A 161 -5.80 3.12 -2.18
C THR A 161 -5.12 2.08 -3.06
N THR A 162 -3.81 1.93 -2.88
CA THR A 162 -2.98 0.86 -3.44
C THR A 162 -2.81 -0.27 -2.43
N LEU A 163 -2.15 -1.37 -2.85
CA LEU A 163 -1.86 -2.47 -1.93
C LEU A 163 -0.96 -2.02 -0.77
N ALA A 164 0.11 -1.27 -1.06
CA ALA A 164 1.01 -0.74 -0.02
C ALA A 164 0.27 0.22 0.92
N GLY A 165 -0.58 1.10 0.40
CA GLY A 165 -1.39 2.01 1.19
C GLY A 165 -2.43 1.30 2.06
N TRP A 166 -3.02 0.21 1.57
CA TRP A 166 -3.93 -0.60 2.39
C TRP A 166 -3.18 -1.28 3.55
N VAL A 167 -2.04 -1.93 3.28
CA VAL A 167 -1.23 -2.54 4.35
C VAL A 167 -0.79 -1.48 5.35
N HIS A 168 -0.30 -0.33 4.88
CA HIS A 168 0.08 0.78 5.75
C HIS A 168 -1.08 1.22 6.66
N HIS A 169 -2.28 1.38 6.09
CA HIS A 169 -3.49 1.71 6.86
C HIS A 169 -3.80 0.67 7.94
N GLN A 170 -3.70 -0.62 7.62
CA GLN A 170 -3.89 -1.70 8.60
C GLN A 170 -2.87 -1.65 9.75
N LEU A 171 -1.66 -1.17 9.49
CA LEU A 171 -0.60 -1.08 10.49
C LEU A 171 -0.69 0.17 11.37
N THR A 172 -1.20 1.29 10.84
CA THR A 172 -1.11 2.61 11.48
C THR A 172 -2.46 3.28 11.71
N GLY A 173 -3.52 2.82 11.05
CA GLY A 173 -4.82 3.49 11.01
C GLY A 173 -4.82 4.77 10.15
N ARG A 174 -3.72 5.13 9.47
CA ARG A 174 -3.62 6.37 8.67
C ARG A 174 -3.83 6.09 7.18
N HIS A 175 -4.65 6.92 6.55
CA HIS A 175 -4.89 6.88 5.10
C HIS A 175 -3.94 7.84 4.38
N VAL A 176 -2.68 7.41 4.27
CA VAL A 176 -1.60 8.17 3.64
C VAL A 176 -0.85 7.30 2.63
N LEU A 177 -0.13 7.92 1.71
CA LEU A 177 0.62 7.22 0.69
C LEU A 177 1.86 8.03 0.29
N GLY A 178 3.00 7.37 0.10
CA GLY A 178 4.19 8.02 -0.43
C GLY A 178 3.97 8.55 -1.85
N ILE A 179 4.55 9.70 -2.16
CA ILE A 179 4.39 10.40 -3.44
C ILE A 179 4.66 9.50 -4.66
N GLY A 180 5.62 8.57 -4.55
CA GLY A 180 5.96 7.64 -5.64
C GLY A 180 4.80 6.72 -5.99
N ASP A 181 4.11 6.17 -5.00
CA ASP A 181 2.96 5.28 -5.20
C ASP A 181 1.69 6.07 -5.54
N ALA A 182 1.48 7.23 -4.89
CA ALA A 182 0.38 8.14 -5.18
C ALA A 182 0.36 8.62 -6.63
N SER A 183 1.54 8.80 -7.25
CA SER A 183 1.67 9.17 -8.67
C SER A 183 1.13 8.12 -9.64
N GLY A 184 0.94 6.89 -9.20
CA GLY A 184 0.27 5.83 -9.94
C GLY A 184 -1.24 5.76 -9.71
N MET A 185 -1.78 6.59 -8.82
CA MET A 185 -3.22 6.70 -8.58
C MET A 185 -3.84 7.85 -9.36
N PHE A 186 -3.23 9.03 -9.28
CA PHE A 186 -3.68 10.27 -9.90
C PHE A 186 -2.48 11.20 -10.16
N PRO A 187 -2.55 12.13 -11.14
CA PRO A 187 -1.44 13.04 -11.45
C PRO A 187 -0.99 13.86 -10.26
N ILE A 188 0.33 13.94 -10.08
CA ILE A 188 1.01 14.71 -9.03
C ILE A 188 1.60 16.00 -9.63
N ASP A 189 1.40 17.12 -8.97
CA ASP A 189 2.12 18.36 -9.22
C ASP A 189 3.50 18.26 -8.59
N SER A 190 4.54 18.26 -9.41
CA SER A 190 5.94 18.16 -8.96
C SER A 190 6.41 19.37 -8.14
N THR A 191 5.70 20.49 -8.19
CA THR A 191 6.02 21.72 -7.43
C THR A 191 5.53 21.63 -5.99
N THR A 192 4.31 21.12 -5.82
CA THR A 192 3.67 21.00 -4.49
C THR A 192 3.88 19.64 -3.83
N GLY A 193 4.18 18.59 -4.62
CA GLY A 193 4.26 17.22 -4.15
C GLY A 193 2.89 16.59 -3.83
N THR A 194 1.78 17.24 -4.25
CA THR A 194 0.42 16.78 -4.02
C THR A 194 -0.30 16.52 -5.35
N TYR A 195 -1.53 16.04 -5.30
CA TYR A 195 -2.37 15.87 -6.50
C TYR A 195 -2.60 17.20 -7.21
N VAL A 196 -2.68 17.18 -8.54
CA VAL A 196 -2.95 18.38 -9.37
C VAL A 196 -4.37 18.88 -9.11
N GLU A 197 -4.50 20.00 -8.39
CA GLU A 197 -5.79 20.55 -7.96
C GLU A 197 -6.74 20.82 -9.13
N SER A 198 -6.24 21.38 -10.24
CA SER A 198 -7.08 21.68 -11.40
C SER A 198 -7.66 20.41 -12.06
N TYR A 199 -6.97 19.27 -11.94
CA TYR A 199 -7.46 17.99 -12.45
C TYR A 199 -8.47 17.35 -11.49
N LEU A 200 -8.28 17.55 -10.16
CA LEU A 200 -9.30 17.18 -9.17
C LEU A 200 -10.61 17.92 -9.45
N ASP A 201 -10.56 19.24 -9.63
CA ASP A 201 -11.74 20.06 -9.93
C ASP A 201 -12.44 19.62 -11.22
N GLN A 202 -11.67 19.35 -12.28
CA GLN A 202 -12.20 18.88 -13.56
C GLN A 202 -12.89 17.52 -13.43
N TYR A 203 -12.27 16.60 -12.70
CA TYR A 203 -12.84 15.27 -12.48
C TYR A 203 -14.10 15.32 -11.62
N GLU A 204 -14.08 16.09 -10.54
CA GLU A 204 -15.23 16.25 -9.65
C GLU A 204 -16.44 16.84 -10.41
N ALA A 205 -16.21 17.84 -11.27
CA ALA A 205 -17.25 18.39 -12.14
C ALA A 205 -17.78 17.36 -13.17
N LEU A 206 -16.91 16.48 -13.71
CA LEU A 206 -17.31 15.43 -14.64
C LEU A 206 -18.27 14.42 -14.01
N VAL A 207 -18.09 14.11 -12.72
CA VAL A 207 -18.82 13.03 -12.03
C VAL A 207 -19.87 13.51 -11.03
N GLU A 208 -20.07 14.82 -10.84
CA GLU A 208 -20.91 15.41 -9.78
C GLU A 208 -22.35 14.86 -9.71
N ASN A 209 -22.92 14.47 -10.87
CA ASN A 209 -24.26 13.92 -10.98
C ASN A 209 -24.31 12.39 -11.02
N ARG A 210 -23.16 11.71 -10.83
CA ARG A 210 -23.03 10.25 -10.92
C ARG A 210 -22.69 9.60 -9.58
N VAL A 211 -21.95 10.32 -8.72
CA VAL A 211 -21.48 9.83 -7.43
C VAL A 211 -21.64 10.91 -6.34
N PRO A 212 -21.84 10.53 -5.07
CA PRO A 212 -22.04 11.49 -3.97
C PRO A 212 -20.75 12.00 -3.35
N TRP A 213 -19.60 11.40 -3.66
CA TRP A 213 -18.30 11.72 -3.06
C TRP A 213 -17.48 12.66 -3.96
N ARG A 214 -16.51 13.33 -3.36
CA ARG A 214 -15.51 14.12 -4.07
C ARG A 214 -14.21 13.30 -4.15
N LEU A 215 -13.51 13.36 -5.29
CA LEU A 215 -12.29 12.58 -5.48
C LEU A 215 -11.24 12.89 -4.42
N ARG A 216 -11.07 14.17 -4.05
CA ARG A 216 -10.10 14.60 -3.02
C ARG A 216 -10.36 14.01 -1.63
N ASP A 217 -11.61 13.63 -1.34
CA ASP A 217 -11.98 13.07 -0.05
C ASP A 217 -11.74 11.55 0.03
N VAL A 218 -11.66 10.87 -1.13
CA VAL A 218 -11.45 9.42 -1.21
C VAL A 218 -10.01 9.03 -1.51
N LEU A 219 -9.20 9.95 -2.02
CA LEU A 219 -7.76 9.72 -2.24
C LEU A 219 -6.97 9.81 -0.93
N PRO A 220 -5.88 9.02 -0.77
CA PRO A 220 -5.00 9.13 0.39
C PRO A 220 -4.25 10.47 0.40
N THR A 221 -3.90 10.95 1.58
CA THR A 221 -2.97 12.10 1.70
C THR A 221 -1.60 11.70 1.18
N VAL A 222 -1.02 12.53 0.33
CA VAL A 222 0.33 12.30 -0.22
C VAL A 222 1.39 12.76 0.77
N LEU A 223 2.39 11.93 0.99
CA LEU A 223 3.55 12.24 1.82
C LEU A 223 4.83 12.17 1.00
N SER A 224 5.73 13.12 1.24
CA SER A 224 7.10 13.09 0.73
C SER A 224 7.99 12.18 1.57
N ALA A 225 9.10 11.73 1.01
CA ALA A 225 10.06 10.91 1.74
C ALA A 225 10.60 11.66 2.99
N GLY A 226 10.54 11.00 4.15
CA GLY A 226 10.97 11.56 5.44
C GLY A 226 9.87 12.23 6.25
N GLU A 227 8.66 12.36 5.72
CA GLU A 227 7.51 12.82 6.49
C GLU A 227 6.96 11.71 7.39
N ASP A 228 6.31 12.11 8.49
CA ASP A 228 5.72 11.18 9.46
C ASP A 228 4.48 10.50 8.87
N ALA A 229 4.62 9.23 8.56
CA ALA A 229 3.53 8.40 8.04
C ALA A 229 2.72 7.71 9.16
N GLY A 230 3.14 7.81 10.42
CA GLY A 230 2.46 7.26 11.59
C GLY A 230 3.31 6.21 12.32
N ALA A 231 2.77 5.71 13.41
CA ALA A 231 3.39 4.67 14.22
C ALA A 231 2.59 3.37 14.15
N LEU A 232 3.28 2.26 14.34
CA LEU A 232 2.67 0.94 14.44
C LEU A 232 1.67 0.92 15.61
N THR A 233 0.43 0.47 15.36
CA THR A 233 -0.59 0.29 16.39
C THR A 233 -0.50 -1.10 17.03
N PRO A 234 -1.16 -1.34 18.19
CA PRO A 234 -1.28 -2.68 18.75
C PRO A 234 -1.88 -3.70 17.80
N GLU A 235 -2.92 -3.27 17.09
CA GLU A 235 -3.61 -4.07 16.08
C GLU A 235 -2.71 -4.37 14.88
N GLY A 236 -1.95 -3.36 14.43
CA GLY A 236 -0.95 -3.51 13.37
C GLY A 236 0.19 -4.45 13.76
N ALA A 237 0.68 -4.38 14.99
CA ALA A 237 1.68 -5.30 15.49
C ALA A 237 1.16 -6.75 15.53
N ALA A 238 -0.07 -6.96 16.02
CA ALA A 238 -0.73 -8.26 16.03
C ALA A 238 -1.01 -8.79 14.61
N LEU A 239 -1.25 -7.89 13.64
CA LEU A 239 -1.43 -8.27 12.24
C LEU A 239 -0.13 -8.82 11.63
N ILE A 240 1.02 -8.20 11.93
CA ILE A 240 2.34 -8.69 11.47
C ILE A 240 2.73 -9.98 12.20
N ASP A 241 2.58 -9.96 13.53
CA ASP A 241 3.04 -11.04 14.42
C ASP A 241 1.91 -11.53 15.33
N PRO A 242 1.15 -12.54 14.90
CA PRO A 242 0.07 -13.11 15.73
C PRO A 242 0.58 -13.84 16.98
N THR A 243 1.91 -14.05 17.13
CA THR A 243 2.49 -14.63 18.36
C THR A 243 2.54 -13.64 19.51
N GLY A 244 2.39 -12.33 19.22
CA GLY A 244 2.40 -11.26 20.21
C GLY A 244 3.79 -10.91 20.76
N ILE A 245 4.86 -11.35 20.10
CA ILE A 245 6.25 -11.03 20.50
C ILE A 245 6.63 -9.62 20.01
N LEU A 246 6.13 -9.22 18.83
CA LEU A 246 6.34 -7.88 18.29
C LEU A 246 5.63 -6.84 19.16
N GLN A 247 6.41 -5.91 19.72
CA GLN A 247 5.93 -4.83 20.56
C GLN A 247 5.85 -3.53 19.76
N ILE A 248 4.96 -2.64 20.20
CA ILE A 248 4.92 -1.26 19.73
C ILE A 248 6.20 -0.58 20.18
N GLY A 249 7.17 -0.45 19.30
CA GLY A 249 8.39 0.31 19.52
C GLY A 249 8.25 1.76 19.04
N ARG A 250 9.37 2.45 18.86
CA ARG A 250 9.45 3.75 18.19
C ARG A 250 9.29 3.62 16.65
N ALA A 251 8.78 2.48 16.16
CA ALA A 251 8.69 2.22 14.74
C ALA A 251 7.76 3.25 14.07
N HIS A 252 8.36 4.19 13.37
CA HIS A 252 7.65 4.99 12.37
C HIS A 252 7.45 4.10 11.13
N VAL A 253 6.23 4.02 10.65
CA VAL A 253 5.85 3.23 9.49
C VAL A 253 5.74 4.12 8.26
#